data_d02b10e3089ea053c6e9c8a73b42f812
#
_entry.id   d02b10e3089ea053c6e9c8a73b42f812
#
_cell.length_a   1.000
_cell.length_b   1.000
_cell.length_c   1.000
_cell.angle_alpha   90.00
_cell.angle_beta   90.00
_cell.angle_gamma   90.00
#
_symmetry.space_group_name_H-M   'P 1'
#
loop_
_entity.id
_entity.type
_entity.pdbx_description
1 polymer ?
#
loop_
_entity_poly.entity_id
_entity_poly.type
_entity_poly.pdbx_seq_one_letter_code
_entity_poly.pdbx_strand_id
1 'polypeptide(L)'
;ILRCLVGSEMCIRDRSKQSKKWYKKVGVVYQNPDYQLFMPTVEKEIKFGAKSDEYADEIAEKFGIKHLYARHPQSLSEGQKRRVSIAAVVATDPEVLILDEPTVGQDYKGLCEMVEVLNKLHEETHNTMITVTHDKRCAAALCDRSVWIKDGKTYKTGGKELVNEFFIQIGRN
;
A
#
# COMPACT_ATOMS: atom_id res chain seq x y z
N ILE A 1 1.12 -6.77 -15.48
CA ILE A 1 0.88 -6.21 -14.14
C ILE A 1 -0.26 -6.99 -13.51
N LEU A 2 -0.02 -7.54 -12.34
CA LEU A 2 -1.04 -8.15 -11.52
C LEU A 2 -1.56 -7.11 -10.53
N ARG A 3 -2.86 -6.83 -10.55
CA ARG A 3 -3.52 -5.99 -9.54
C ARG A 3 -4.26 -6.87 -8.56
N CYS A 4 -4.05 -6.62 -7.31
CA CYS A 4 -4.61 -7.35 -6.21
C CYS A 4 -5.67 -6.52 -5.50
N LEU A 5 -6.83 -7.12 -5.23
CA LEU A 5 -7.92 -6.49 -4.51
C LEU A 5 -8.17 -7.26 -3.22
N VAL A 6 -8.11 -6.57 -2.10
CA VAL A 6 -8.44 -7.10 -0.77
C VAL A 6 -9.62 -6.28 -0.24
N GLY A 7 -10.71 -6.94 0.14
CA GLY A 7 -11.88 -6.26 0.71
C GLY A 7 -13.19 -6.46 -0.04
N SER A 8 -14.27 -5.98 0.55
CA SER A 8 -15.65 -6.17 0.12
C SER A 8 -15.99 -5.48 -1.20
N GLU A 9 -17.06 -5.92 -1.84
CA GLU A 9 -17.53 -5.50 -3.17
C GLU A 9 -17.51 -3.98 -3.38
N MET A 10 -16.73 -3.54 -4.38
CA MET A 10 -16.67 -2.15 -4.80
C MET A 10 -17.94 -1.81 -5.59
N CYS A 11 -18.87 -1.11 -4.96
CA CYS A 11 -20.04 -0.55 -5.65
C CYS A 11 -19.58 0.48 -6.70
N ILE A 12 -19.80 0.19 -7.96
CA ILE A 12 -19.62 1.16 -9.07
C ILE A 12 -20.73 2.20 -8.95
N ARG A 13 -20.40 3.39 -8.39
CA ARG A 13 -21.29 4.55 -8.38
C ARG A 13 -20.91 5.51 -9.49
N ASP A 14 -21.93 6.13 -10.08
CA ASP A 14 -21.77 7.14 -11.14
C ASP A 14 -20.88 8.31 -10.67
N ARG A 15 -19.77 8.56 -11.40
CA ARG A 15 -18.76 9.58 -11.10
C ARG A 15 -19.28 11.01 -11.23
N SER A 16 -20.37 11.23 -11.95
CA SER A 16 -20.90 12.57 -12.28
C SER A 16 -21.49 13.32 -11.10
N LYS A 17 -21.86 12.62 -10.02
CA LYS A 17 -22.51 13.17 -8.81
C LYS A 17 -21.67 13.12 -7.54
N GLN A 18 -20.40 12.67 -7.62
CA GLN A 18 -19.59 12.49 -6.41
C GLN A 18 -18.81 13.75 -6.06
N SER A 19 -19.02 14.18 -4.82
CA SER A 19 -18.47 15.39 -4.25
C SER A 19 -16.92 15.39 -4.22
N LYS A 20 -16.33 16.59 -4.16
CA LYS A 20 -14.90 16.91 -3.99
C LYS A 20 -14.22 16.28 -2.74
N LYS A 21 -14.78 15.25 -2.11
CA LYS A 21 -14.27 14.59 -0.88
C LYS A 21 -13.57 13.26 -1.12
N TRP A 22 -13.41 12.82 -2.38
CA TRP A 22 -12.77 11.54 -2.70
C TRP A 22 -11.32 11.43 -2.21
N TYR A 23 -10.56 12.52 -2.31
CA TYR A 23 -9.18 12.54 -1.86
C TYR A 23 -8.99 12.26 -0.36
N LYS A 24 -10.05 12.44 0.45
CA LYS A 24 -10.04 12.11 1.89
C LYS A 24 -10.31 10.63 2.16
N LYS A 25 -10.80 9.91 1.16
CA LYS A 25 -11.22 8.51 1.29
C LYS A 25 -10.25 7.54 0.63
N VAL A 26 -9.41 8.03 -0.27
CA VAL A 26 -8.49 7.21 -1.05
C VAL A 26 -7.06 7.62 -0.74
N GLY A 27 -6.32 6.73 -0.11
CA GLY A 27 -4.88 6.86 0.09
C GLY A 27 -4.14 6.20 -1.07
N VAL A 28 -3.12 6.87 -1.61
CA VAL A 28 -2.27 6.33 -2.67
C VAL A 28 -0.82 6.36 -2.24
N VAL A 29 -0.17 5.21 -2.30
CA VAL A 29 1.27 5.08 -2.08
C VAL A 29 1.95 4.88 -3.42
N TYR A 30 2.84 5.80 -3.80
CA TYR A 30 3.57 5.75 -5.06
C TYR A 30 4.74 4.77 -5.03
N GLN A 31 5.11 4.23 -6.19
CA GLN A 31 6.24 3.34 -6.35
C GLN A 31 7.57 3.99 -5.90
N ASN A 32 7.78 5.28 -6.15
CA ASN A 32 8.96 6.00 -5.66
C ASN A 32 8.57 6.86 -4.45
N PRO A 33 9.08 6.56 -3.23
CA PRO A 33 8.77 7.32 -2.02
C PRO A 33 9.25 8.77 -2.06
N ASP A 34 10.29 9.10 -2.85
CA ASP A 34 10.80 10.47 -2.96
C ASP A 34 9.80 11.45 -3.59
N TYR A 35 8.81 10.96 -4.34
CA TYR A 35 7.72 11.79 -4.87
C TYR A 35 6.65 12.13 -3.83
N GLN A 36 6.68 11.45 -2.69
CA GLN A 36 5.66 11.57 -1.65
C GLN A 36 6.19 12.26 -0.39
N LEU A 37 7.48 12.03 -0.05
CA LEU A 37 8.09 12.50 1.19
C LEU A 37 8.67 13.91 1.00
N PHE A 38 8.08 14.92 1.67
CA PHE A 38 8.44 16.34 1.50
C PHE A 38 8.57 17.12 2.80
N MET A 39 8.22 16.53 3.94
CA MET A 39 8.33 17.20 5.23
C MET A 39 9.76 17.19 5.78
N PRO A 40 10.13 18.14 6.66
CA PRO A 40 11.49 18.23 7.20
C PRO A 40 11.84 17.09 8.17
N THR A 41 10.86 16.38 8.74
CA THR A 41 11.08 15.26 9.64
C THR A 41 10.07 14.16 9.40
N VAL A 42 10.45 12.90 9.72
CA VAL A 42 9.56 11.73 9.64
C VAL A 42 8.30 11.92 10.49
N GLU A 43 8.43 12.49 11.69
CA GLU A 43 7.27 12.78 12.52
C GLU A 43 6.26 13.69 11.81
N LYS A 44 6.72 14.79 11.26
CA LYS A 44 5.86 15.73 10.53
C LYS A 44 5.26 15.10 9.28
N GLU A 45 6.00 14.22 8.61
CA GLU A 45 5.50 13.50 7.45
C GLU A 45 4.32 12.59 7.80
N ILE A 46 4.44 11.80 8.88
CA ILE A 46 3.38 10.85 9.28
C ILE A 46 2.17 11.59 9.87
N LYS A 47 2.40 12.67 10.63
CA LYS A 47 1.32 13.50 11.21
C LYS A 47 0.63 14.39 10.18
N PHE A 48 1.24 14.62 9.02
CA PHE A 48 0.65 15.45 7.97
C PHE A 48 -0.58 14.77 7.37
N GLY A 49 -1.75 15.30 7.68
CA GLY A 49 -3.03 14.76 7.24
C GLY A 49 -3.52 13.54 8.02
N ALA A 50 -2.82 13.12 9.06
CA ALA A 50 -3.25 12.02 9.93
C ALA A 50 -4.62 12.29 10.57
N LYS A 51 -5.34 11.22 10.90
CA LYS A 51 -6.63 11.26 11.60
C LYS A 51 -6.52 11.94 12.97
N SER A 52 -5.45 11.63 13.71
CA SER A 52 -5.00 12.32 14.94
C SER A 52 -3.50 12.06 15.16
N ASP A 53 -2.87 12.82 16.03
CA ASP A 53 -1.47 12.65 16.40
C ASP A 53 -1.22 11.30 17.08
N GLU A 54 -2.15 10.87 17.94
CA GLU A 54 -2.09 9.59 18.65
C GLU A 54 -2.18 8.42 17.66
N TYR A 55 -3.08 8.50 16.66
CA TYR A 55 -3.18 7.48 15.62
C TYR A 55 -1.94 7.44 14.74
N ALA A 56 -1.37 8.60 14.40
CA ALA A 56 -0.10 8.68 13.68
C ALA A 56 1.05 7.99 14.45
N ASP A 57 1.10 8.19 15.76
CA ASP A 57 2.09 7.56 16.65
C ASP A 57 1.91 6.04 16.72
N GLU A 58 0.66 5.55 16.81
CA GLU A 58 0.33 4.13 16.78
C GLU A 58 0.78 3.48 15.46
N ILE A 59 0.48 4.12 14.33
CA ILE A 59 0.90 3.65 13.01
C ILE A 59 2.43 3.62 12.90
N ALA A 60 3.12 4.66 13.39
CA ALA A 60 4.58 4.69 13.37
C ALA A 60 5.21 3.55 14.19
N GLU A 61 4.59 3.17 15.30
CA GLU A 61 5.02 2.00 16.10
C GLU A 61 4.77 0.69 15.35
N LYS A 62 3.59 0.49 14.76
CA LYS A 62 3.27 -0.71 13.96
C LYS A 62 4.24 -0.91 12.80
N PHE A 63 4.67 0.17 12.13
CA PHE A 63 5.67 0.13 11.06
C PHE A 63 7.11 0.09 11.56
N GLY A 64 7.34 0.16 12.88
CA GLY A 64 8.68 0.12 13.49
C GLY A 64 9.55 1.32 13.15
N ILE A 65 8.96 2.49 12.87
CA ILE A 65 9.66 3.69 12.38
C ILE A 65 9.65 4.87 13.37
N LYS A 66 9.02 4.74 14.53
CA LYS A 66 8.96 5.84 15.52
C LYS A 66 10.33 6.33 15.99
N HIS A 67 11.33 5.44 16.03
CA HIS A 67 12.72 5.80 16.33
C HIS A 67 13.38 6.70 15.28
N LEU A 68 12.77 6.86 14.10
CA LEU A 68 13.25 7.72 13.01
C LEU A 68 12.63 9.13 13.02
N TYR A 69 11.72 9.45 13.94
CA TYR A 69 10.92 10.67 13.96
C TYR A 69 11.71 11.97 13.78
N ALA A 70 12.86 12.10 14.45
CA ALA A 70 13.70 13.29 14.35
C ALA A 70 14.52 13.37 13.05
N ARG A 71 14.54 12.32 12.24
CA ARG A 71 15.35 12.28 11.01
C ARG A 71 14.63 12.96 9.84
N HIS A 72 15.44 13.53 8.94
CA HIS A 72 14.94 14.00 7.65
C HIS A 72 14.65 12.81 6.74
N PRO A 73 13.49 12.73 6.04
CA PRO A 73 13.13 11.59 5.19
C PRO A 73 14.20 11.24 4.16
N GLN A 74 14.84 12.24 3.56
CA GLN A 74 15.91 12.01 2.56
C GLN A 74 17.18 11.37 3.12
N SER A 75 17.37 11.36 4.45
CA SER A 75 18.50 10.68 5.10
C SER A 75 18.27 9.18 5.38
N LEU A 76 17.11 8.67 5.02
CA LEU A 76 16.69 7.30 5.27
C LEU A 76 17.16 6.36 4.15
N SER A 77 17.31 5.06 4.48
CA SER A 77 17.44 4.02 3.45
C SER A 77 16.15 3.88 2.64
N GLU A 78 16.23 3.32 1.42
CA GLU A 78 15.05 3.11 0.56
C GLU A 78 13.94 2.31 1.26
N GLY A 79 14.31 1.26 2.00
CA GLY A 79 13.36 0.48 2.78
C GLY A 79 12.68 1.29 3.90
N GLN A 80 13.45 2.16 4.60
CA GLN A 80 12.89 3.05 5.61
C GLN A 80 11.98 4.11 4.99
N LYS A 81 12.38 4.74 3.88
CA LYS A 81 11.54 5.68 3.13
C LYS A 81 10.21 5.03 2.73
N ARG A 82 10.28 3.79 2.23
CA ARG A 82 9.08 3.02 1.85
C ARG A 82 8.14 2.83 3.03
N ARG A 83 8.65 2.41 4.18
CA ARG A 83 7.83 2.26 5.40
C ARG A 83 7.22 3.58 5.84
N VAL A 84 7.98 4.67 5.82
CA VAL A 84 7.49 6.02 6.15
C VAL A 84 6.40 6.46 5.18
N SER A 85 6.59 6.26 3.87
CA SER A 85 5.59 6.67 2.87
C SER A 85 4.26 5.92 3.00
N ILE A 86 4.31 4.62 3.29
CA ILE A 86 3.09 3.83 3.53
C ILE A 86 2.43 4.26 4.85
N ALA A 87 3.21 4.40 5.93
CA ALA A 87 2.71 4.82 7.24
C ALA A 87 2.03 6.19 7.19
N ALA A 88 2.59 7.16 6.47
CA ALA A 88 2.02 8.49 6.30
C ALA A 88 0.64 8.44 5.62
N VAL A 89 0.45 7.59 4.61
CA VAL A 89 -0.86 7.42 3.95
C VAL A 89 -1.83 6.68 4.86
N VAL A 90 -1.39 5.60 5.51
CA VAL A 90 -2.24 4.82 6.44
C VAL A 90 -2.71 5.67 7.61
N ALA A 91 -1.88 6.59 8.12
CA ALA A 91 -2.25 7.49 9.20
C ALA A 91 -3.43 8.43 8.86
N THR A 92 -3.73 8.64 7.58
CA THR A 92 -4.92 9.39 7.15
C THR A 92 -6.22 8.61 7.29
N ASP A 93 -6.18 7.33 7.67
CA ASP A 93 -7.32 6.42 7.83
C ASP A 93 -8.20 6.32 6.57
N PRO A 94 -7.64 5.92 5.41
CA PRO A 94 -8.37 5.90 4.15
C PRO A 94 -9.35 4.72 4.07
N GLU A 95 -10.53 4.92 3.44
CA GLU A 95 -11.47 3.83 3.12
C GLU A 95 -10.92 2.89 2.04
N VAL A 96 -10.10 3.43 1.12
CA VAL A 96 -9.42 2.69 0.05
C VAL A 96 -7.94 3.02 0.06
N LEU A 97 -7.09 2.02 0.20
CA LEU A 97 -5.64 2.14 0.16
C LEU A 97 -5.10 1.53 -1.14
N ILE A 98 -4.45 2.34 -1.96
CA ILE A 98 -3.80 1.91 -3.20
C ILE A 98 -2.30 1.88 -2.97
N LEU A 99 -1.70 0.71 -3.18
CA LEU A 99 -0.28 0.46 -3.01
C LEU A 99 0.36 0.12 -4.37
N ASP A 100 1.26 0.98 -4.84
CA ASP A 100 2.01 0.73 -6.07
C ASP A 100 3.40 0.21 -5.71
N GLU A 101 3.63 -1.08 -6.00
CA GLU A 101 4.87 -1.83 -5.72
C GLU A 101 5.37 -1.66 -4.28
N PRO A 102 4.57 -1.99 -3.24
CA PRO A 102 4.87 -1.65 -1.85
C PRO A 102 6.13 -2.31 -1.29
N THR A 103 6.62 -3.37 -1.93
CA THR A 103 7.74 -4.19 -1.46
C THR A 103 9.06 -3.93 -2.19
N VAL A 104 9.08 -3.05 -3.17
CA VAL A 104 10.32 -2.67 -3.87
C VAL A 104 11.29 -2.00 -2.90
N GLY A 105 12.58 -2.38 -2.98
CA GLY A 105 13.63 -1.87 -2.09
C GLY A 105 13.66 -2.51 -0.70
N GLN A 106 12.82 -3.51 -0.43
CA GLN A 106 12.86 -4.30 0.82
C GLN A 106 13.69 -5.59 0.62
N ASP A 107 14.46 -5.96 1.63
CA ASP A 107 14.99 -7.32 1.75
C ASP A 107 13.87 -8.31 2.12
N TYR A 108 14.19 -9.61 2.15
CA TYR A 108 13.19 -10.63 2.45
C TYR A 108 12.50 -10.43 3.82
N LYS A 109 13.28 -10.06 4.85
CA LYS A 109 12.75 -9.79 6.19
C LYS A 109 11.84 -8.58 6.19
N GLY A 110 12.26 -7.49 5.58
CA GLY A 110 11.47 -6.26 5.45
C GLY A 110 10.18 -6.46 4.68
N LEU A 111 10.20 -7.31 3.62
CA LEU A 111 9.00 -7.71 2.90
C LEU A 111 8.01 -8.45 3.81
N CYS A 112 8.48 -9.46 4.57
CA CYS A 112 7.61 -10.22 5.47
C CYS A 112 6.98 -9.33 6.55
N GLU A 113 7.79 -8.48 7.18
CA GLU A 113 7.31 -7.52 8.19
C GLU A 113 6.28 -6.54 7.60
N MET A 114 6.52 -6.01 6.40
CA MET A 114 5.60 -5.10 5.73
C MET A 114 4.26 -5.77 5.41
N VAL A 115 4.29 -6.98 4.88
CA VAL A 115 3.09 -7.77 4.57
C VAL A 115 2.30 -8.07 5.84
N GLU A 116 2.97 -8.44 6.93
CA GLU A 116 2.31 -8.70 8.22
C GLU A 116 1.60 -7.46 8.76
N VAL A 117 2.26 -6.30 8.73
CA VAL A 117 1.66 -5.03 9.17
C VAL A 117 0.45 -4.66 8.31
N LEU A 118 0.55 -4.79 6.98
CA LEU A 118 -0.54 -4.46 6.06
C LEU A 118 -1.75 -5.39 6.26
N ASN A 119 -1.53 -6.69 6.46
CA ASN A 119 -2.62 -7.64 6.76
C ASN A 119 -3.31 -7.32 8.08
N LYS A 120 -2.56 -7.06 9.15
CA LYS A 120 -3.12 -6.66 10.45
C LYS A 120 -3.95 -5.38 10.35
N LEU A 121 -3.44 -4.38 9.64
CA LEU A 121 -4.17 -3.13 9.40
C LEU A 121 -5.47 -3.36 8.63
N HIS A 122 -5.45 -4.21 7.60
CA HIS A 122 -6.65 -4.57 6.86
C HIS A 122 -7.69 -5.26 7.75
N GLU A 123 -7.27 -6.20 8.60
CA GLU A 123 -8.16 -6.88 9.57
C GLU A 123 -8.77 -5.90 10.58
N GLU A 124 -8.01 -4.91 11.04
CA GLU A 124 -8.47 -3.92 12.03
C GLU A 124 -9.38 -2.85 11.43
N THR A 125 -9.06 -2.36 10.23
CA THR A 125 -9.74 -1.21 9.62
C THR A 125 -10.82 -1.60 8.62
N HIS A 126 -10.80 -2.85 8.13
CA HIS A 126 -11.69 -3.35 7.08
C HIS A 126 -11.71 -2.47 5.81
N ASN A 127 -10.63 -1.72 5.56
CA ASN A 127 -10.49 -0.89 4.38
C ASN A 127 -10.33 -1.75 3.11
N THR A 128 -10.62 -1.17 1.95
CA THR A 128 -10.32 -1.84 0.68
C THR A 128 -8.87 -1.58 0.31
N MET A 129 -8.07 -2.64 0.17
CA MET A 129 -6.68 -2.54 -0.27
C MET A 129 -6.53 -2.97 -1.73
N ILE A 130 -5.92 -2.11 -2.55
CA ILE A 130 -5.59 -2.39 -3.95
C ILE A 130 -4.08 -2.37 -4.10
N THR A 131 -3.48 -3.53 -4.37
CA THR A 131 -2.03 -3.63 -4.55
C THR A 131 -1.70 -3.88 -6.02
N VAL A 132 -0.83 -3.06 -6.59
CA VAL A 132 -0.21 -3.28 -7.90
C VAL A 132 1.18 -3.83 -7.64
N THR A 133 1.49 -5.03 -8.12
CA THR A 133 2.81 -5.63 -7.87
C THR A 133 3.19 -6.66 -8.93
N HIS A 134 4.49 -6.84 -9.12
CA HIS A 134 5.10 -7.92 -9.86
C HIS A 134 5.87 -8.90 -8.93
N ASP A 135 5.84 -8.71 -7.61
CA ASP A 135 6.41 -9.67 -6.65
C ASP A 135 5.37 -10.74 -6.29
N LYS A 136 5.70 -12.01 -6.62
CA LYS A 136 4.84 -13.17 -6.35
C LYS A 136 4.51 -13.31 -4.87
N ARG A 137 5.46 -13.05 -3.99
CA ARG A 137 5.32 -13.22 -2.53
C ARG A 137 4.35 -12.19 -1.97
N CYS A 138 4.53 -10.92 -2.41
CA CYS A 138 3.63 -9.84 -2.06
C CYS A 138 2.19 -10.14 -2.53
N ALA A 139 2.03 -10.51 -3.81
CA ALA A 139 0.72 -10.85 -4.36
C ALA A 139 0.06 -12.03 -3.64
N ALA A 140 0.79 -13.12 -3.38
CA ALA A 140 0.25 -14.31 -2.73
C ALA A 140 -0.14 -14.07 -1.26
N ALA A 141 0.54 -13.14 -0.58
CA ALA A 141 0.33 -12.88 0.84
C ALA A 141 -0.75 -11.82 1.12
N LEU A 142 -0.93 -10.84 0.22
CA LEU A 142 -1.88 -9.74 0.40
C LEU A 142 -3.22 -9.93 -0.35
N CYS A 143 -3.31 -10.87 -1.32
CA CYS A 143 -4.45 -10.89 -2.24
C CYS A 143 -5.49 -11.96 -1.95
N ASP A 144 -6.75 -11.56 -1.83
CA ASP A 144 -7.91 -12.45 -1.93
C ASP A 144 -8.42 -12.57 -3.37
N ARG A 145 -8.36 -11.46 -4.12
CA ARG A 145 -8.79 -11.39 -5.52
C ARG A 145 -7.70 -10.76 -6.37
N SER A 146 -7.45 -11.33 -7.54
CA SER A 146 -6.42 -10.88 -8.47
C SER A 146 -7.01 -10.50 -9.82
N VAL A 147 -6.46 -9.47 -10.42
CA VAL A 147 -6.80 -9.03 -11.77
C VAL A 147 -5.52 -9.00 -12.61
N TRP A 148 -5.44 -9.88 -13.60
CA TRP A 148 -4.34 -9.88 -14.55
C TRP A 148 -4.63 -8.91 -15.69
N ILE A 149 -3.76 -7.93 -15.87
CA ILE A 149 -3.85 -6.95 -16.94
C ILE A 149 -2.78 -7.26 -17.99
N LYS A 150 -3.22 -7.38 -19.25
CA LYS A 150 -2.37 -7.57 -20.42
C LYS A 150 -2.80 -6.58 -21.50
N ASP A 151 -1.84 -5.92 -22.14
CA ASP A 151 -2.06 -4.96 -23.24
C ASP A 151 -3.12 -3.88 -22.88
N GLY A 152 -3.07 -3.39 -21.63
CA GLY A 152 -3.99 -2.36 -21.14
C GLY A 152 -5.42 -2.83 -20.84
N LYS A 153 -5.71 -4.14 -20.99
CA LYS A 153 -7.04 -4.72 -20.78
C LYS A 153 -7.01 -5.77 -19.66
N THR A 154 -8.14 -5.96 -19.00
CA THR A 154 -8.34 -7.08 -18.09
C THR A 154 -8.31 -8.38 -18.90
N TYR A 155 -7.28 -9.20 -18.67
CA TYR A 155 -7.12 -10.49 -19.33
C TYR A 155 -7.83 -11.60 -18.57
N LYS A 156 -7.65 -11.65 -17.25
CA LYS A 156 -8.25 -12.66 -16.38
C LYS A 156 -8.48 -12.10 -14.97
N THR A 157 -9.48 -12.61 -14.28
CA THR A 157 -9.75 -12.35 -12.87
C THR A 157 -9.86 -13.66 -12.11
N GLY A 158 -9.39 -13.70 -10.86
CA GLY A 158 -9.42 -14.93 -10.04
C GLY A 158 -8.99 -14.65 -8.60
N GLY A 159 -8.82 -15.72 -7.83
CA GLY A 159 -8.27 -15.69 -6.48
C GLY A 159 -6.75 -15.90 -6.46
N LYS A 160 -6.26 -16.53 -5.38
CA LYS A 160 -4.82 -16.83 -5.20
C LYS A 160 -4.26 -17.79 -6.26
N GLU A 161 -5.09 -18.63 -6.85
CA GLU A 161 -4.73 -19.51 -7.95
C GLU A 161 -4.23 -18.74 -9.19
N LEU A 162 -4.85 -17.60 -9.48
CA LEU A 162 -4.44 -16.75 -10.61
C LEU A 162 -3.04 -16.15 -10.40
N VAL A 163 -2.65 -15.86 -9.16
CA VAL A 163 -1.28 -15.40 -8.84
C VAL A 163 -0.26 -16.44 -9.29
N ASN A 164 -0.49 -17.71 -8.96
CA ASN A 164 0.41 -18.79 -9.35
C ASN A 164 0.46 -18.97 -10.86
N GLU A 165 -0.69 -18.97 -11.55
CA GLU A 165 -0.79 -19.08 -13.00
C GLU A 165 0.00 -17.96 -13.70
N PHE A 166 -0.19 -16.71 -13.27
CA PHE A 166 0.51 -15.55 -13.80
C PHE A 166 2.04 -15.71 -13.73
N PHE A 167 2.58 -16.09 -12.57
CA PHE A 167 4.03 -16.20 -12.39
C PHE A 167 4.63 -17.42 -13.08
N ILE A 168 3.89 -18.52 -13.27
CA ILE A 168 4.33 -19.65 -14.07
C ILE A 168 4.43 -19.25 -15.56
N GLN A 169 3.49 -18.46 -16.06
CA GLN A 169 3.49 -18.04 -17.46
C GLN A 169 4.62 -17.02 -17.77
N ILE A 170 4.92 -16.10 -16.85
CA ILE A 170 6.03 -15.15 -17.02
C ILE A 170 7.40 -15.86 -16.92
N GLY A 171 7.54 -16.83 -16.02
CA GLY A 171 8.79 -17.57 -15.86
C GLY A 171 9.11 -18.56 -17.01
N ARG A 172 8.21 -18.71 -17.99
CA ARG A 172 8.40 -19.50 -19.21
C ARG A 172 8.78 -18.69 -20.44
N ASN A 173 8.78 -17.37 -20.33
CA ASN A 173 9.24 -16.44 -21.37
C ASN A 173 10.58 -15.83 -21.00
#